data_2b5aa072e223939540afd1adb75ecc2c
#
_entry.id   2b5aa072e223939540afd1adb75ecc2c
#
_cell.length_a   1.000
_cell.length_b   1.000
_cell.length_c   1.000
_cell.angle_alpha   90.00
_cell.angle_beta   90.00
_cell.angle_gamma   90.00
#
_symmetry.space_group_name_H-M   'P 1'
#
loop_
_entity.id
_entity.type
_entity.pdbx_description
1 polymer ?
#
loop_
_entity_poly.entity_id
_entity_poly.type
_entity_poly.pdbx_seq_one_letter_code
_entity_poly.pdbx_strand_id
1 'polypeptide(L)'
;MEVLQNFKILFLDVWNKGISGVNISEIIIALIIFLFFLFLRGIFSKFVIKRLENYVSKTSNNFDNTLVKSMEGPAKFFPIVLGFFVATSYLTIETQAADFLETINRSLITILIFWTFHQIIGPFSTVVKSVSDLLSRDLVNWIIKALKVLIIILGLAAVLELWGIKIGPIIAGLGLFGCLLYTSDAADDVAS
;
A
#
# COMPACT_ATOMS: atom_id res chain seq x y z
N MET A 1 -14.41 27.04 -45.00
CA MET A 1 -15.47 26.76 -44.02
C MET A 1 -15.66 25.26 -43.78
N GLU A 2 -15.53 24.41 -44.77
CA GLU A 2 -15.62 22.92 -44.62
C GLU A 2 -14.60 22.33 -43.63
N VAL A 3 -13.35 22.79 -43.64
CA VAL A 3 -12.29 22.26 -42.78
C VAL A 3 -12.60 22.48 -41.28
N LEU A 4 -13.17 23.64 -40.94
CA LEU A 4 -13.60 23.96 -39.57
C LEU A 4 -14.83 23.15 -39.13
N GLN A 5 -15.75 22.88 -40.09
CA GLN A 5 -16.90 22.02 -39.79
C GLN A 5 -16.49 20.57 -39.63
N ASN A 6 -15.61 20.05 -40.50
CA ASN A 6 -15.08 18.70 -40.37
C ASN A 6 -14.26 18.51 -39.08
N PHE A 7 -13.45 19.51 -38.70
CA PHE A 7 -12.75 19.49 -37.43
C PHE A 7 -13.71 19.47 -36.20
N LYS A 8 -14.76 20.30 -36.28
CA LYS A 8 -15.79 20.33 -35.22
C LYS A 8 -16.55 19.01 -35.10
N ILE A 9 -16.88 18.39 -36.22
CA ILE A 9 -17.56 17.09 -36.26
C ILE A 9 -16.63 16.00 -35.73
N LEU A 10 -15.38 15.96 -36.16
CA LEU A 10 -14.37 15.03 -35.63
C LEU A 10 -14.12 15.22 -34.14
N PHE A 11 -14.00 16.46 -33.69
CA PHE A 11 -13.84 16.79 -32.30
C PHE A 11 -15.05 16.32 -31.46
N LEU A 12 -16.26 16.56 -31.92
CA LEU A 12 -17.48 16.13 -31.24
C LEU A 12 -17.65 14.60 -31.29
N ASP A 13 -17.23 13.95 -32.36
CA ASP A 13 -17.31 12.49 -32.51
C ASP A 13 -16.29 11.80 -31.54
N VAL A 14 -15.07 12.31 -31.47
CA VAL A 14 -14.06 11.87 -30.48
C VAL A 14 -14.50 12.20 -29.07
N TRP A 15 -15.12 13.37 -28.85
CA TRP A 15 -15.63 13.77 -27.55
C TRP A 15 -16.77 12.85 -27.07
N ASN A 16 -17.65 12.44 -27.95
CA ASN A 16 -18.80 11.60 -27.63
C ASN A 16 -18.51 10.10 -27.65
N LYS A 17 -17.62 9.65 -28.54
CA LYS A 17 -17.24 8.22 -28.66
C LYS A 17 -16.11 7.79 -27.72
N GLY A 18 -15.37 8.77 -27.19
CA GLY A 18 -14.27 8.53 -26.23
C GLY A 18 -13.07 7.79 -26.83
N ILE A 19 -12.11 7.54 -25.95
CA ILE A 19 -10.96 6.68 -26.21
C ILE A 19 -11.27 5.33 -25.57
N SER A 20 -11.32 4.27 -26.35
CA SER A 20 -11.61 2.89 -25.85
C SER A 20 -12.97 2.71 -25.17
N GLY A 21 -14.01 3.41 -25.61
CA GLY A 21 -15.37 3.27 -25.06
C GLY A 21 -15.67 4.11 -23.82
N VAL A 22 -14.72 4.93 -23.37
CA VAL A 22 -14.92 5.85 -22.24
C VAL A 22 -15.12 7.27 -22.75
N ASN A 23 -16.16 7.94 -22.30
CA ASN A 23 -16.42 9.34 -22.68
C ASN A 23 -15.30 10.25 -22.13
N ILE A 24 -14.81 11.16 -22.96
CA ILE A 24 -13.77 12.13 -22.55
C ILE A 24 -14.22 12.95 -21.33
N SER A 25 -15.52 13.26 -21.25
CA SER A 25 -16.11 13.94 -20.08
C SER A 25 -15.92 13.14 -18.77
N GLU A 26 -16.08 11.83 -18.82
CA GLU A 26 -15.87 10.96 -17.63
C GLU A 26 -14.39 10.95 -17.20
N ILE A 27 -13.46 10.92 -18.18
CA ILE A 27 -12.03 11.00 -17.89
C ILE A 27 -11.67 12.33 -17.22
N ILE A 28 -12.21 13.44 -17.73
CA ILE A 28 -11.96 14.77 -17.14
C ILE A 28 -12.52 14.86 -15.71
N ILE A 29 -13.73 14.36 -15.49
CA ILE A 29 -14.34 14.36 -14.16
C ILE A 29 -13.55 13.45 -13.20
N ALA A 30 -13.16 12.26 -13.63
CA ALA A 30 -12.32 11.35 -12.86
C ALA A 30 -10.97 12.00 -12.49
N LEU A 31 -10.35 12.71 -13.43
CA LEU A 31 -9.11 13.45 -13.18
C LEU A 31 -9.32 14.57 -12.16
N ILE A 32 -10.40 15.33 -12.27
CA ILE A 32 -10.74 16.40 -11.31
C ILE A 32 -10.95 15.81 -9.91
N ILE A 33 -11.68 14.70 -9.80
CA ILE A 33 -11.91 13.98 -8.54
C ILE A 33 -10.56 13.56 -7.95
N PHE A 34 -9.69 12.94 -8.73
CA PHE A 34 -8.38 12.49 -8.28
C PHE A 34 -7.51 13.66 -7.79
N LEU A 35 -7.44 14.76 -8.56
CA LEU A 35 -6.70 15.96 -8.20
C LEU A 35 -7.26 16.61 -6.91
N PHE A 36 -8.57 16.61 -6.73
CA PHE A 36 -9.20 17.08 -5.50
C PHE A 36 -8.72 16.29 -4.28
N PHE A 37 -8.74 14.97 -4.33
CA PHE A 37 -8.23 14.12 -3.26
C PHE A 37 -6.72 14.29 -3.04
N LEU A 38 -5.97 14.51 -4.12
CA LEU A 38 -4.53 14.77 -4.06
C LEU A 38 -4.23 16.09 -3.32
N PHE A 39 -5.05 17.11 -3.53
CA PHE A 39 -4.99 18.36 -2.78
C PHE A 39 -5.38 18.18 -1.30
N LEU A 40 -6.42 17.37 -1.06
CA LEU A 40 -6.92 17.09 0.30
C LEU A 40 -5.92 16.31 1.16
N ARG A 41 -4.94 15.59 0.58
CA ARG A 41 -4.02 14.72 1.32
C ARG A 41 -3.32 15.41 2.49
N GLY A 42 -2.93 16.66 2.30
CA GLY A 42 -2.24 17.44 3.35
C GLY A 42 -3.16 17.85 4.49
N ILE A 43 -4.39 18.24 4.16
CA ILE A 43 -5.41 18.66 5.13
C ILE A 43 -5.88 17.43 5.93
N PHE A 44 -6.17 16.33 5.23
CA PHE A 44 -6.59 15.06 5.84
C PHE A 44 -5.54 14.51 6.80
N SER A 45 -4.28 14.45 6.37
CA SER A 45 -3.19 13.98 7.23
C SER A 45 -3.07 14.83 8.50
N LYS A 46 -3.07 16.17 8.37
CA LYS A 46 -3.03 17.07 9.53
C LYS A 46 -4.22 16.85 10.46
N PHE A 47 -5.42 16.65 9.91
CA PHE A 47 -6.62 16.39 10.69
C PHE A 47 -6.53 15.06 11.46
N VAL A 48 -6.12 13.98 10.79
CA VAL A 48 -5.98 12.65 11.40
C VAL A 48 -4.90 12.66 12.47
N ILE A 49 -3.72 13.23 12.17
CA ILE A 49 -2.61 13.30 13.11
C ILE A 49 -3.00 14.12 14.34
N LYS A 50 -3.57 15.32 14.15
CA LYS A 50 -4.04 16.15 15.26
C LYS A 50 -5.11 15.45 16.12
N ARG A 51 -5.97 14.65 15.48
CA ARG A 51 -6.98 13.88 16.20
C ARG A 51 -6.32 12.76 17.03
N LEU A 52 -5.35 12.07 16.46
CA LEU A 52 -4.56 11.06 17.18
C LEU A 52 -3.76 11.68 18.33
N GLU A 53 -3.07 12.79 18.09
CA GLU A 53 -2.33 13.54 19.13
C GLU A 53 -3.23 13.91 20.31
N ASN A 54 -4.44 14.39 20.03
CA ASN A 54 -5.40 14.75 21.10
C ASN A 54 -5.89 13.56 21.93
N TYR A 55 -5.95 12.35 21.33
CA TYR A 55 -6.25 11.13 22.08
C TYR A 55 -5.06 10.67 22.91
N VAL A 56 -3.87 10.78 22.36
CA VAL A 56 -2.62 10.30 22.90
C VAL A 56 -2.05 11.25 23.96
N SER A 57 -2.25 12.56 23.85
CA SER A 57 -1.78 13.56 24.81
C SER A 57 -2.36 13.39 26.22
N LYS A 58 -3.40 12.57 26.37
CA LYS A 58 -3.96 12.17 27.67
C LYS A 58 -3.13 11.09 28.37
N THR A 59 -2.20 10.45 27.65
CA THR A 59 -1.35 9.37 28.17
C THR A 59 0.11 9.78 28.00
N SER A 60 0.83 9.99 29.11
CA SER A 60 2.20 10.53 29.12
C SER A 60 3.28 9.50 28.71
N ASN A 61 3.13 8.83 27.56
CA ASN A 61 4.07 7.82 27.09
C ASN A 61 4.78 8.22 25.80
N ASN A 62 6.11 8.09 25.75
CA ASN A 62 6.94 8.30 24.56
C ASN A 62 6.55 7.38 23.38
N PHE A 63 5.93 6.24 23.66
CA PHE A 63 5.37 5.31 22.67
C PHE A 63 4.34 6.00 21.76
N ASP A 64 3.44 6.74 22.38
CA ASP A 64 2.31 7.37 21.75
C ASP A 64 2.73 8.43 20.72
N ASN A 65 3.71 9.25 21.05
CA ASN A 65 4.26 10.26 20.13
C ASN A 65 4.97 9.62 18.93
N THR A 66 5.67 8.52 19.15
CA THR A 66 6.36 7.78 18.09
C THR A 66 5.37 7.08 17.16
N LEU A 67 4.27 6.54 17.71
CA LEU A 67 3.19 5.93 16.95
C LEU A 67 2.52 6.95 16.02
N VAL A 68 2.13 8.10 16.56
CA VAL A 68 1.48 9.17 15.79
C VAL A 68 2.38 9.64 14.64
N LYS A 69 3.66 9.86 14.90
CA LYS A 69 4.63 10.25 13.88
C LYS A 69 4.81 9.18 12.80
N SER A 70 4.80 7.92 13.17
CA SER A 70 4.90 6.80 12.21
C SER A 70 3.68 6.70 11.30
N MET A 71 2.50 7.12 11.77
CA MET A 71 1.25 7.08 11.01
C MET A 71 1.12 8.23 9.99
N GLU A 72 1.99 9.25 10.04
CA GLU A 72 1.92 10.40 9.13
C GLU A 72 2.05 10.01 7.65
N GLY A 73 2.93 9.07 7.33
CA GLY A 73 3.12 8.55 5.97
C GLY A 73 1.86 7.88 5.42
N PRO A 74 1.36 6.81 6.05
CA PRO A 74 0.12 6.15 5.65
C PRO A 74 -1.09 7.10 5.61
N ALA A 75 -1.22 8.02 6.57
CA ALA A 75 -2.30 9.02 6.60
C ALA A 75 -2.27 9.98 5.40
N LYS A 76 -1.09 10.31 4.86
CA LYS A 76 -0.95 11.10 3.63
C LYS A 76 -1.27 10.27 2.38
N PHE A 77 -1.02 8.98 2.41
CA PHE A 77 -1.25 8.09 1.27
C PHE A 77 -2.71 7.67 1.14
N PHE A 78 -3.42 7.55 2.25
CA PHE A 78 -4.83 7.15 2.28
C PHE A 78 -5.74 7.95 1.33
N PRO A 79 -5.73 9.32 1.32
CA PRO A 79 -6.56 10.08 0.39
C PRO A 79 -6.19 9.86 -1.08
N ILE A 80 -4.93 9.55 -1.39
CA ILE A 80 -4.51 9.25 -2.75
C ILE A 80 -5.15 7.94 -3.22
N VAL A 81 -5.11 6.89 -2.39
CA VAL A 81 -5.73 5.59 -2.68
C VAL A 81 -7.25 5.75 -2.82
N LEU A 82 -7.88 6.48 -1.88
CA LEU A 82 -9.31 6.74 -1.92
C LEU A 82 -9.70 7.56 -3.15
N GLY A 83 -8.94 8.60 -3.49
CA GLY A 83 -9.18 9.43 -4.66
C GLY A 83 -9.04 8.64 -5.96
N PHE A 84 -8.07 7.76 -6.05
CA PHE A 84 -7.90 6.88 -7.20
C PHE A 84 -9.07 5.89 -7.31
N PHE A 85 -9.49 5.29 -6.19
CA PHE A 85 -10.64 4.39 -6.15
C PHE A 85 -11.93 5.09 -6.62
N VAL A 86 -12.24 6.27 -6.07
CA VAL A 86 -13.45 7.03 -6.44
C VAL A 86 -13.38 7.49 -7.91
N ALA A 87 -12.22 7.95 -8.37
CA ALA A 87 -12.01 8.38 -9.75
C ALA A 87 -12.23 7.24 -10.74
N THR A 88 -11.68 6.06 -10.46
CA THR A 88 -11.82 4.87 -11.33
C THR A 88 -13.23 4.28 -11.26
N SER A 89 -13.92 4.36 -10.11
CA SER A 89 -15.31 3.91 -9.97
C SER A 89 -16.30 4.78 -10.74
N TYR A 90 -15.93 6.01 -11.08
CA TYR A 90 -16.73 6.91 -11.90
C TYR A 90 -16.62 6.61 -13.39
N LEU A 91 -15.56 5.93 -13.84
CA LEU A 91 -15.35 5.58 -15.23
C LEU A 91 -16.20 4.37 -15.62
N THR A 92 -17.07 4.54 -16.61
CA THR A 92 -17.82 3.42 -17.23
C THR A 92 -16.93 2.71 -18.26
N ILE A 93 -15.94 1.95 -17.78
CA ILE A 93 -15.01 1.20 -18.63
C ILE A 93 -15.56 -0.20 -18.84
N GLU A 94 -15.82 -0.56 -20.07
CA GLU A 94 -16.16 -1.92 -20.45
C GLU A 94 -14.87 -2.71 -20.76
N THR A 95 -14.79 -3.97 -20.24
CA THR A 95 -13.80 -4.96 -20.61
C THR A 95 -12.47 -5.00 -19.82
N GLN A 96 -11.39 -5.48 -20.45
CA GLN A 96 -10.07 -5.78 -19.85
C GLN A 96 -9.42 -4.59 -19.11
N ALA A 97 -9.74 -3.36 -19.49
CA ALA A 97 -9.22 -2.17 -18.81
C ALA A 97 -9.87 -1.97 -17.43
N ALA A 98 -11.12 -2.40 -17.25
CA ALA A 98 -11.79 -2.37 -15.92
C ALA A 98 -11.10 -3.32 -14.95
N ASP A 99 -10.82 -4.56 -15.37
CA ASP A 99 -10.13 -5.56 -14.55
C ASP A 99 -8.71 -5.09 -14.16
N PHE A 100 -8.02 -4.43 -15.08
CA PHE A 100 -6.70 -3.87 -14.83
C PHE A 100 -6.75 -2.75 -13.77
N LEU A 101 -7.71 -1.81 -13.89
CA LEU A 101 -7.89 -0.74 -12.91
C LEU A 101 -8.33 -1.27 -11.54
N GLU A 102 -9.20 -2.30 -11.53
CA GLU A 102 -9.58 -2.96 -10.30
C GLU A 102 -8.37 -3.62 -9.62
N THR A 103 -7.52 -4.30 -10.39
CA THR A 103 -6.28 -4.89 -9.87
C THR A 103 -5.34 -3.83 -9.29
N ILE A 104 -5.20 -2.67 -9.95
CA ILE A 104 -4.43 -1.53 -9.42
C ILE A 104 -5.05 -1.03 -8.11
N ASN A 105 -6.37 -0.83 -8.06
CA ASN A 105 -7.06 -0.39 -6.84
C ASN A 105 -6.80 -1.34 -5.66
N ARG A 106 -6.98 -2.65 -5.89
CA ARG A 106 -6.70 -3.68 -4.89
C ARG A 106 -5.24 -3.66 -4.46
N SER A 107 -4.31 -3.47 -5.40
CA SER A 107 -2.87 -3.37 -5.11
C SER A 107 -2.55 -2.16 -4.24
N LEU A 108 -3.11 -0.99 -4.54
CA LEU A 108 -2.91 0.24 -3.76
C LEU A 108 -3.42 0.09 -2.32
N ILE A 109 -4.61 -0.52 -2.16
CA ILE A 109 -5.19 -0.80 -0.84
C ILE A 109 -4.29 -1.78 -0.06
N THR A 110 -3.82 -2.84 -0.71
CA THR A 110 -2.92 -3.83 -0.11
C THR A 110 -1.61 -3.17 0.33
N ILE A 111 -0.99 -2.36 -0.52
CA ILE A 111 0.22 -1.60 -0.20
C ILE A 111 -0.03 -0.67 1.00
N LEU A 112 -1.14 0.05 1.03
CA LEU A 112 -1.49 0.94 2.15
C LEU A 112 -1.60 0.16 3.47
N ILE A 113 -2.24 -1.01 3.46
CA ILE A 113 -2.40 -1.86 4.65
C ILE A 113 -1.05 -2.35 5.15
N PHE A 114 -0.24 -2.98 4.28
CA PHE A 114 1.07 -3.52 4.68
C PHE A 114 2.06 -2.42 5.06
N TRP A 115 2.02 -1.27 4.40
CA TRP A 115 2.83 -0.11 4.79
C TRP A 115 2.43 0.41 6.17
N THR A 116 1.13 0.46 6.47
CA THR A 116 0.64 0.84 7.80
C THR A 116 1.14 -0.13 8.87
N PHE A 117 1.04 -1.44 8.65
CA PHE A 117 1.60 -2.45 9.56
C PHE A 117 3.11 -2.29 9.76
N HIS A 118 3.86 -2.10 8.67
CA HIS A 118 5.30 -1.87 8.74
C HIS A 118 5.66 -0.66 9.61
N GLN A 119 4.90 0.43 9.51
CA GLN A 119 5.14 1.64 10.29
C GLN A 119 4.80 1.47 11.79
N ILE A 120 3.80 0.66 12.11
CA ILE A 120 3.40 0.40 13.50
C ILE A 120 4.46 -0.42 14.26
N ILE A 121 5.22 -1.28 13.59
CA ILE A 121 6.25 -2.11 14.24
C ILE A 121 7.34 -1.26 14.93
N GLY A 122 7.69 -0.11 14.35
CA GLY A 122 8.71 0.78 14.93
C GLY A 122 8.39 1.22 16.37
N PRO A 123 7.23 1.82 16.60
CA PRO A 123 6.75 2.17 17.95
C PRO A 123 6.68 0.99 18.91
N PHE A 124 6.22 -0.18 18.46
CA PHE A 124 6.18 -1.38 19.32
C PHE A 124 7.56 -1.74 19.89
N SER A 125 8.62 -1.41 19.19
CA SER A 125 9.98 -1.63 19.68
C SER A 125 10.29 -0.89 20.97
N THR A 126 9.71 0.28 21.18
CA THR A 126 9.93 1.07 22.40
C THR A 126 9.24 0.45 23.60
N VAL A 127 8.05 -0.14 23.41
CA VAL A 127 7.32 -0.86 24.47
C VAL A 127 8.07 -2.13 24.89
N VAL A 128 8.49 -2.93 23.90
CA VAL A 128 9.21 -4.17 24.17
C VAL A 128 10.54 -3.90 24.88
N LYS A 129 11.25 -2.82 24.52
CA LYS A 129 12.49 -2.41 25.20
C LYS A 129 12.26 -1.93 26.62
N SER A 130 11.10 -1.36 26.92
CA SER A 130 10.75 -0.87 28.24
C SER A 130 10.34 -2.00 29.21
N VAL A 131 9.84 -3.10 28.66
CA VAL A 131 9.34 -4.25 29.47
C VAL A 131 10.42 -5.34 29.62
N SER A 132 11.43 -5.36 28.75
CA SER A 132 12.40 -6.47 28.71
C SER A 132 13.70 -6.16 29.46
N ASP A 133 13.69 -6.22 30.78
CA ASP A 133 14.93 -6.41 31.58
C ASP A 133 15.58 -7.79 31.34
N LEU A 134 14.88 -8.71 30.67
CA LEU A 134 15.29 -10.11 30.47
C LEU A 134 15.88 -10.39 29.05
N LEU A 135 15.67 -9.50 28.06
CA LEU A 135 16.15 -9.69 26.68
C LEU A 135 17.23 -8.67 26.35
N SER A 136 18.33 -9.13 25.76
CA SER A 136 19.36 -8.20 25.29
C SER A 136 18.78 -7.24 24.25
N ARG A 137 19.15 -5.97 24.32
CA ARG A 137 18.69 -4.90 23.39
C ARG A 137 18.94 -5.26 21.92
N ASP A 138 20.01 -5.99 21.67
CA ASP A 138 20.39 -6.42 20.31
C ASP A 138 19.43 -7.47 19.77
N LEU A 139 19.00 -8.41 20.59
CA LEU A 139 18.04 -9.45 20.21
C LEU A 139 16.67 -8.84 19.86
N VAL A 140 16.19 -7.88 20.66
CA VAL A 140 14.95 -7.15 20.37
C VAL A 140 15.05 -6.38 19.04
N ASN A 141 16.17 -5.67 18.81
CA ASN A 141 16.37 -4.95 17.56
C ASN A 141 16.42 -5.88 16.35
N TRP A 142 17.01 -7.07 16.48
CA TRP A 142 17.06 -8.07 15.43
C TRP A 142 15.66 -8.60 15.08
N ILE A 143 14.87 -8.97 16.10
CA ILE A 143 13.49 -9.45 15.93
C ILE A 143 12.64 -8.40 15.20
N ILE A 144 12.76 -7.12 15.59
CA ILE A 144 12.01 -6.02 14.94
C ILE A 144 12.40 -5.86 13.48
N LYS A 145 13.70 -5.93 13.17
CA LYS A 145 14.17 -5.90 11.77
C LYS A 145 13.63 -7.09 10.98
N ALA A 146 13.68 -8.29 11.55
CA ALA A 146 13.15 -9.51 10.92
C ALA A 146 11.64 -9.39 10.67
N LEU A 147 10.87 -8.86 11.64
CA LEU A 147 9.43 -8.66 11.50
C LEU A 147 9.09 -7.62 10.42
N LYS A 148 9.85 -6.52 10.33
CA LYS A 148 9.69 -5.53 9.27
C LYS A 148 9.94 -6.12 7.88
N VAL A 149 11.00 -6.90 7.73
CA VAL A 149 11.32 -7.60 6.47
C VAL A 149 10.22 -8.60 6.12
N LEU A 150 9.74 -9.36 7.11
CA LEU A 150 8.64 -10.31 6.91
C LEU A 150 7.38 -9.61 6.38
N ILE A 151 6.98 -8.47 6.95
CA ILE A 151 5.81 -7.71 6.48
C ILE A 151 6.01 -7.19 5.05
N ILE A 152 7.21 -6.72 4.70
CA ILE A 152 7.50 -6.30 3.32
C ILE A 152 7.36 -7.49 2.35
N ILE A 153 7.90 -8.65 2.71
CA ILE A 153 7.81 -9.86 1.88
C ILE A 153 6.35 -10.29 1.72
N LEU A 154 5.57 -10.33 2.80
CA LEU A 154 4.15 -10.67 2.76
C LEU A 154 3.33 -9.67 1.94
N GLY A 155 3.61 -8.38 2.07
CA GLY A 155 2.95 -7.34 1.28
C GLY A 155 3.26 -7.44 -0.21
N LEU A 156 4.53 -7.70 -0.55
CA LEU A 156 4.93 -7.93 -1.94
C LEU A 156 4.29 -9.20 -2.50
N ALA A 157 4.29 -10.28 -1.73
CA ALA A 157 3.64 -11.53 -2.08
C ALA A 157 2.14 -11.32 -2.36
N ALA A 158 1.42 -10.62 -1.47
CA ALA A 158 0.00 -10.32 -1.63
C ALA A 158 -0.26 -9.50 -2.90
N VAL A 159 0.57 -8.50 -3.21
CA VAL A 159 0.44 -7.72 -4.45
C VAL A 159 0.68 -8.60 -5.68
N LEU A 160 1.72 -9.43 -5.69
CA LEU A 160 2.02 -10.33 -6.81
C LEU A 160 0.88 -11.34 -7.06
N GLU A 161 0.23 -11.82 -5.99
CA GLU A 161 -0.92 -12.73 -6.11
C GLU A 161 -2.13 -12.06 -6.78
N LEU A 162 -2.38 -10.76 -6.51
CA LEU A 162 -3.41 -9.98 -7.21
C LEU A 162 -3.13 -9.89 -8.72
N TRP A 163 -1.88 -9.94 -9.14
CA TRP A 163 -1.46 -9.95 -10.54
C TRP A 163 -1.41 -11.36 -11.15
N GLY A 164 -1.93 -12.37 -10.44
CA GLY A 164 -2.02 -13.75 -10.91
C GLY A 164 -0.73 -14.55 -10.76
N ILE A 165 0.29 -14.02 -10.11
CA ILE A 165 1.53 -14.73 -9.82
C ILE A 165 1.31 -15.61 -8.58
N LYS A 166 1.26 -16.92 -8.77
CA LYS A 166 1.08 -17.89 -7.68
C LYS A 166 2.30 -17.94 -6.79
N ILE A 167 2.23 -17.34 -5.62
CA ILE A 167 3.33 -17.26 -4.65
C ILE A 167 3.50 -18.57 -3.85
N GLY A 168 2.41 -19.34 -3.66
CA GLY A 168 2.45 -20.60 -2.92
C GLY A 168 3.60 -21.54 -3.31
N PRO A 169 3.80 -21.86 -4.59
CA PRO A 169 4.93 -22.69 -5.02
C PRO A 169 6.30 -22.10 -4.71
N ILE A 170 6.44 -20.76 -4.74
CA ILE A 170 7.70 -20.07 -4.43
C ILE A 170 8.02 -20.20 -2.94
N ILE A 171 7.03 -19.98 -2.07
CA ILE A 171 7.19 -20.12 -0.61
C ILE A 171 7.47 -21.57 -0.24
N ALA A 172 6.75 -22.53 -0.86
CA ALA A 172 7.01 -23.95 -0.64
C ALA A 172 8.42 -24.36 -1.06
N GLY A 173 8.90 -23.85 -2.21
CA GLY A 173 10.27 -24.06 -2.66
C GLY A 173 11.30 -23.52 -1.67
N LEU A 174 11.12 -22.29 -1.19
CA LEU A 174 12.01 -21.69 -0.18
C LEU A 174 11.99 -22.48 1.14
N GLY A 175 10.84 -23.01 1.55
CA GLY A 175 10.71 -23.89 2.72
C GLY A 175 11.48 -25.19 2.56
N LEU A 176 11.41 -25.82 1.40
CA LEU A 176 12.19 -27.03 1.08
C LEU A 176 13.68 -26.74 1.06
N PHE A 177 14.12 -25.61 0.48
CA PHE A 177 15.52 -25.20 0.52
C PHE A 177 16.01 -24.98 1.96
N GLY A 178 15.22 -24.32 2.80
CA GLY A 178 15.53 -24.12 4.21
C GLY A 178 15.67 -25.45 4.97
N CYS A 179 14.78 -26.40 4.70
CA CYS A 179 14.83 -27.74 5.29
C CYS A 179 16.07 -28.52 4.82
N LEU A 180 16.42 -28.46 3.52
CA LEU A 180 17.60 -29.12 2.97
C LEU A 180 18.90 -28.56 3.55
N LEU A 181 19.01 -27.23 3.72
CA LEU A 181 20.18 -26.62 4.35
C LEU A 181 20.33 -27.05 5.80
N TYR A 182 19.23 -27.11 6.56
CA TYR A 182 19.26 -27.54 7.95
C TYR A 182 19.66 -29.02 8.11
N THR A 183 19.17 -29.90 7.22
CA THR A 183 19.54 -31.32 7.24
C THR A 183 20.98 -31.56 6.80
N SER A 184 21.50 -30.75 5.87
CA SER A 184 22.90 -30.81 5.44
C SER A 184 23.88 -30.41 6.55
N ASP A 185 23.57 -29.33 7.28
CA ASP A 185 24.38 -28.83 8.39
C ASP A 185 24.40 -29.84 9.56
N ALA A 186 23.24 -30.46 9.86
CA ALA A 186 23.12 -31.51 10.86
C ALA A 186 23.90 -32.82 10.46
N ALA A 187 24.05 -33.11 9.17
CA ALA A 187 24.79 -34.26 8.68
C ALA A 187 26.30 -34.07 8.80
N ASP A 188 26.80 -32.83 8.60
CA ASP A 188 28.23 -32.50 8.77
C ASP A 188 28.65 -32.51 10.26
N ASP A 189 27.79 -32.13 11.18
CA ASP A 189 28.03 -32.19 12.64
C ASP A 189 28.11 -33.64 13.17
N VAL A 190 27.49 -34.61 12.49
CA VAL A 190 27.55 -36.04 12.89
C VAL A 190 28.73 -36.74 12.24
N ALA A 191 29.33 -36.20 11.17
CA ALA A 191 30.46 -36.77 10.45
C ALA A 191 31.85 -36.31 10.94
N SER A 192 31.89 -35.33 11.86
CA SER A 192 33.10 -34.81 12.52
C SER A 192 33.24 -35.36 13.93
#